data_bb4a15a7562193dabb34533bcbd983f6
#
_entry.id   bb4a15a7562193dabb34533bcbd983f6
#
_cell.length_a   1.000
_cell.length_b   1.000
_cell.length_c   1.000
_cell.angle_alpha   90.00
_cell.angle_beta   90.00
_cell.angle_gamma   90.00
#
_symmetry.space_group_name_H-M   'P 1'
#
loop_
_entity.id
_entity.type
_entity.pdbx_description
1 polymer ?
#
loop_
_entity_poly.entity_id
_entity_poly.type
_entity_poly.pdbx_seq_one_letter_code
_entity_poly.pdbx_strand_id
1 'polypeptide(L)'
;MTPFSRRGVIAAVVAALALTISACGGAAYAPTPTTSAPPAPTSAAPTTTSAPAPAPVACNNATQSYAALPSLPSATSVGGRLTEVARRGYLIAGVSSDTLLLGSRNPLTGQLEGFDIDVIRELARAIFGDPDKVQFTVITAAQRIPVLQNRTVDVVARNMTMTCSRWQDIAFSSEYYHSGQKILVRKGSTATTLPDLTGKKVCAPNGTSSMTKLKEYASVIAVGSDTHTGCLVLFQQGKVDAITGDDTVLAGLAAQDPYAVVPKSEPLTAEPYGLGFNKEDKAFVQYANALLDQMRADGRWTAIYDRWLAPSLGAAPAPPAAVYGR
;
A
#
# COMPACT_ATOMS: atom_id res chain seq x y z
N MET A 1 -31.80 -55.82 -35.66
CA MET A 1 -31.25 -56.94 -34.85
C MET A 1 -31.09 -56.44 -33.43
N THR A 2 -31.97 -56.91 -32.64
CA THR A 2 -32.31 -57.07 -31.26
C THR A 2 -31.32 -56.62 -30.16
N PRO A 3 -31.85 -56.17 -29.04
CA PRO A 3 -31.19 -55.59 -27.88
C PRO A 3 -30.89 -56.67 -26.83
N PHE A 4 -29.93 -56.42 -25.95
CA PHE A 4 -29.80 -57.17 -24.68
C PHE A 4 -29.85 -56.25 -23.48
N SER A 5 -30.97 -56.34 -22.79
CA SER A 5 -31.26 -55.92 -21.42
C SER A 5 -30.55 -56.85 -20.42
N ARG A 6 -29.97 -56.32 -19.35
CA ARG A 6 -29.88 -57.05 -18.07
C ARG A 6 -30.13 -56.12 -16.90
N ARG A 7 -31.27 -56.34 -16.29
CA ARG A 7 -31.65 -55.97 -14.92
C ARG A 7 -30.95 -56.90 -13.91
N GLY A 8 -30.56 -56.38 -12.77
CA GLY A 8 -30.09 -57.14 -11.59
C GLY A 8 -30.07 -56.16 -10.43
N VAL A 9 -31.08 -56.08 -9.73
CA VAL A 9 -31.53 -56.64 -8.45
C VAL A 9 -30.87 -56.02 -7.22
N ILE A 10 -31.70 -55.36 -6.50
CA ILE A 10 -31.72 -54.70 -5.19
C ILE A 10 -31.26 -55.66 -4.08
N ALA A 11 -30.46 -55.19 -3.13
CA ALA A 11 -30.50 -55.71 -1.77
C ALA A 11 -30.36 -54.54 -0.78
N ALA A 12 -31.44 -54.21 -0.11
CA ALA A 12 -31.52 -53.33 1.03
C ALA A 12 -31.01 -54.09 2.27
N VAL A 13 -30.11 -53.47 3.01
CA VAL A 13 -29.80 -53.89 4.38
C VAL A 13 -30.10 -52.73 5.30
N VAL A 14 -31.20 -52.83 6.02
CA VAL A 14 -31.58 -52.00 7.15
C VAL A 14 -30.88 -52.55 8.37
N ALA A 15 -29.97 -51.79 8.98
CA ALA A 15 -29.44 -52.06 10.31
C ALA A 15 -29.86 -50.95 11.24
N ALA A 16 -30.82 -51.26 12.10
CA ALA A 16 -31.22 -50.41 13.22
C ALA A 16 -30.13 -50.46 14.31
N LEU A 17 -29.63 -49.29 14.72
CA LEU A 17 -28.77 -49.18 15.88
C LEU A 17 -29.48 -48.33 16.94
N ALA A 18 -29.70 -48.97 18.08
CA ALA A 18 -30.41 -48.47 19.25
C ALA A 18 -29.65 -47.34 19.94
N LEU A 19 -30.38 -46.29 20.32
CA LEU A 19 -29.92 -45.22 21.22
C LEU A 19 -29.75 -45.80 22.63
N THR A 20 -28.55 -45.74 23.20
CA THR A 20 -28.34 -45.78 24.64
C THR A 20 -28.03 -44.40 25.14
N ILE A 21 -29.01 -43.82 25.82
CA ILE A 21 -28.88 -42.54 26.60
C ILE A 21 -28.15 -42.93 27.89
N SER A 22 -26.89 -42.50 28.02
CA SER A 22 -26.12 -42.60 29.27
C SER A 22 -26.24 -41.24 29.97
N ALA A 23 -27.03 -41.19 31.03
CA ALA A 23 -27.12 -40.04 31.96
C ALA A 23 -25.85 -40.04 32.84
N CYS A 24 -24.96 -39.07 32.63
CA CYS A 24 -23.89 -38.80 33.57
C CYS A 24 -24.37 -37.75 34.59
N GLY A 25 -24.40 -38.17 35.83
CA GLY A 25 -24.80 -37.38 36.99
C GLY A 25 -23.92 -36.16 37.21
N GLY A 26 -24.56 -35.07 37.61
CA GLY A 26 -23.90 -33.85 38.03
C GLY A 26 -23.10 -34.04 39.30
N ALA A 27 -21.80 -33.90 39.24
CA ALA A 27 -20.95 -33.71 40.40
C ALA A 27 -21.06 -32.25 40.82
N ALA A 28 -21.66 -32.01 42.01
CA ALA A 28 -21.69 -30.70 42.65
C ALA A 28 -20.26 -30.31 43.02
N TYR A 29 -19.77 -29.22 42.40
CA TYR A 29 -18.51 -28.62 42.78
C TYR A 29 -18.72 -27.87 44.14
N ALA A 30 -18.00 -28.35 45.16
CA ALA A 30 -17.91 -27.63 46.44
C ALA A 30 -17.09 -26.34 46.24
N PRO A 31 -17.51 -25.21 46.80
CA PRO A 31 -16.73 -23.98 46.70
C PRO A 31 -15.41 -24.13 47.48
N THR A 32 -14.32 -23.86 46.80
CA THR A 32 -12.99 -23.74 47.39
C THR A 32 -12.96 -22.53 48.37
N PRO A 33 -12.41 -22.64 49.55
CA PRO A 33 -12.30 -21.49 50.44
C PRO A 33 -11.34 -20.45 49.85
N THR A 34 -11.83 -19.24 49.66
CA THR A 34 -11.06 -18.08 49.28
C THR A 34 -10.14 -17.66 50.42
N THR A 35 -8.87 -17.96 50.31
CA THR A 35 -7.83 -17.37 51.14
C THR A 35 -7.64 -15.92 50.68
N SER A 36 -7.98 -14.97 51.55
CA SER A 36 -7.68 -13.54 51.33
C SER A 36 -6.18 -13.34 51.14
N ALA A 37 -5.80 -12.87 49.94
CA ALA A 37 -4.44 -12.44 49.70
C ALA A 37 -4.15 -11.13 50.47
N PRO A 38 -2.94 -10.99 51.04
CA PRO A 38 -2.56 -9.73 51.68
C PRO A 38 -2.51 -8.60 50.68
N PRO A 39 -2.76 -7.34 51.08
CA PRO A 39 -2.73 -6.20 50.20
C PRO A 39 -1.33 -6.03 49.59
N ALA A 40 -1.29 -5.94 48.27
CA ALA A 40 -0.05 -5.66 47.55
C ALA A 40 0.48 -4.26 47.91
N PRO A 41 1.79 -4.08 48.05
CA PRO A 41 2.36 -2.77 48.32
C PRO A 41 2.09 -1.85 47.11
N THR A 42 1.51 -0.68 47.44
CA THR A 42 1.25 0.39 46.47
C THR A 42 2.61 0.93 46.01
N SER A 43 3.13 0.41 44.91
CA SER A 43 4.28 0.98 44.23
C SER A 43 3.81 2.21 43.46
N ALA A 44 4.17 3.39 43.94
CA ALA A 44 3.98 4.63 43.19
C ALA A 44 4.76 4.52 41.87
N ALA A 45 4.03 4.48 40.74
CA ALA A 45 4.65 4.54 39.43
C ALA A 45 5.43 5.87 39.28
N PRO A 46 6.68 5.86 38.83
CA PRO A 46 7.36 7.10 38.52
C PRO A 46 6.63 7.79 37.37
N THR A 47 6.19 9.02 37.64
CA THR A 47 5.66 9.92 36.60
C THR A 47 6.81 10.25 35.65
N THR A 48 6.99 9.46 34.59
CA THR A 48 7.86 9.85 33.49
C THR A 48 7.19 11.00 32.77
N THR A 49 7.64 12.20 33.05
CA THR A 49 7.36 13.37 32.24
C THR A 49 7.95 13.10 30.86
N SER A 50 7.11 12.66 29.92
CA SER A 50 7.52 12.52 28.52
C SER A 50 7.95 13.89 28.02
N ALA A 51 9.22 14.02 27.63
CA ALA A 51 9.71 15.22 26.99
C ALA A 51 8.84 15.52 25.76
N PRO A 52 8.50 16.79 25.47
CA PRO A 52 7.77 17.14 24.27
C PRO A 52 8.48 16.56 23.05
N ALA A 53 7.72 15.92 22.14
CA ALA A 53 8.27 15.47 20.88
C ALA A 53 8.94 16.67 20.17
N PRO A 54 10.14 16.52 19.60
CA PRO A 54 10.79 17.61 18.90
C PRO A 54 9.87 18.14 17.81
N ALA A 55 9.79 19.47 17.72
CA ALA A 55 9.00 20.16 16.71
C ALA A 55 9.41 19.65 15.30
N PRO A 56 8.47 19.45 14.38
CA PRO A 56 8.79 19.03 13.02
C PRO A 56 9.82 19.99 12.42
N VAL A 57 10.95 19.47 11.99
CA VAL A 57 11.95 20.26 11.28
C VAL A 57 11.28 20.80 10.01
N ALA A 58 11.18 22.11 9.88
CA ALA A 58 10.65 22.74 8.67
C ALA A 58 11.51 22.27 7.49
N CYS A 59 10.89 21.56 6.57
CA CYS A 59 11.56 20.96 5.46
C CYS A 59 10.91 21.45 4.16
N ASN A 60 11.71 22.05 3.29
CA ASN A 60 11.30 22.57 2.00
C ASN A 60 11.88 21.78 0.82
N ASN A 61 12.54 20.64 1.08
CA ASN A 61 13.26 19.86 0.07
C ASN A 61 12.82 18.39 -0.01
N ALA A 62 11.57 18.08 0.35
CA ALA A 62 11.05 16.72 0.31
C ALA A 62 11.14 16.07 -1.07
N THR A 63 10.93 16.84 -2.14
CA THR A 63 10.97 16.37 -3.54
C THR A 63 12.37 16.39 -4.15
N GLN A 64 13.37 16.97 -3.47
CA GLN A 64 14.74 16.94 -3.95
C GLN A 64 15.33 15.54 -3.80
N SER A 65 15.93 15.04 -4.88
CA SER A 65 16.67 13.77 -4.91
C SER A 65 18.15 14.01 -5.23
N TYR A 66 18.94 12.95 -5.28
CA TYR A 66 20.31 12.99 -5.76
C TYR A 66 20.35 13.25 -7.26
N ALA A 67 21.39 13.94 -7.75
CA ALA A 67 21.56 14.13 -9.18
C ALA A 67 21.55 12.78 -9.92
N ALA A 68 20.89 12.74 -11.08
CA ALA A 68 20.91 11.58 -11.95
C ALA A 68 22.36 11.29 -12.44
N LEU A 69 22.62 10.05 -12.78
CA LEU A 69 23.83 9.73 -13.55
C LEU A 69 23.71 10.40 -14.95
N PRO A 70 24.83 10.84 -15.54
CA PRO A 70 24.79 11.52 -16.85
C PRO A 70 24.32 10.60 -17.99
N SER A 71 24.33 9.30 -17.78
CA SER A 71 23.81 8.27 -18.69
C SER A 71 23.42 7.02 -17.90
N LEU A 72 22.83 6.02 -18.56
CA LEU A 72 22.58 4.70 -17.97
C LEU A 72 23.73 3.76 -18.35
N PRO A 73 24.78 3.62 -17.53
CA PRO A 73 25.84 2.65 -17.77
C PRO A 73 25.35 1.23 -17.44
N SER A 74 26.18 0.22 -17.74
CA SER A 74 25.90 -1.13 -17.25
C SER A 74 25.74 -1.11 -15.71
N ALA A 75 24.67 -1.69 -15.21
CA ALA A 75 24.39 -1.73 -13.76
C ALA A 75 25.51 -2.41 -12.96
N THR A 76 26.29 -3.31 -13.58
CA THR A 76 27.43 -3.98 -12.94
C THR A 76 28.62 -3.05 -12.70
N SER A 77 28.68 -1.90 -13.39
CA SER A 77 29.76 -0.92 -13.26
C SER A 77 29.49 0.24 -12.29
N VAL A 78 28.24 0.37 -11.80
CA VAL A 78 27.83 1.51 -10.96
C VAL A 78 28.33 1.38 -9.51
N GLY A 79 28.45 0.16 -9.01
CA GLY A 79 28.88 -0.11 -7.64
C GLY A 79 27.72 -0.32 -6.67
N GLY A 80 28.06 -0.66 -5.43
CA GLY A 80 27.12 -0.82 -4.33
C GLY A 80 25.99 -1.82 -4.60
N ARG A 81 24.83 -1.56 -4.03
CA ARG A 81 23.65 -2.47 -4.12
C ARG A 81 23.23 -2.74 -5.56
N LEU A 82 23.31 -1.76 -6.46
CA LEU A 82 22.91 -1.98 -7.86
C LEU A 82 23.76 -3.06 -8.55
N THR A 83 25.07 -3.06 -8.29
CA THR A 83 25.95 -4.11 -8.81
C THR A 83 25.64 -5.49 -8.23
N GLU A 84 25.25 -5.58 -6.95
CA GLU A 84 24.81 -6.83 -6.33
C GLU A 84 23.51 -7.34 -6.98
N VAL A 85 22.53 -6.45 -7.17
CA VAL A 85 21.27 -6.73 -7.86
C VAL A 85 21.53 -7.23 -9.29
N ALA A 86 22.37 -6.54 -10.03
CA ALA A 86 22.73 -6.93 -11.41
C ALA A 86 23.38 -8.31 -11.47
N ARG A 87 24.28 -8.63 -10.54
CA ARG A 87 24.93 -9.96 -10.44
C ARG A 87 23.96 -11.05 -10.00
N ARG A 88 22.99 -10.73 -9.14
CA ARG A 88 21.94 -11.67 -8.71
C ARG A 88 21.03 -12.06 -9.89
N GLY A 89 20.88 -11.21 -10.91
CA GLY A 89 20.13 -11.49 -12.12
C GLY A 89 18.64 -11.15 -12.06
N TYR A 90 18.15 -10.57 -10.98
CA TYR A 90 16.77 -10.08 -10.83
C TYR A 90 16.67 -8.97 -9.78
N LEU A 91 15.64 -8.14 -9.89
CA LEU A 91 15.28 -7.07 -8.96
C LEU A 91 14.26 -7.62 -7.95
N ILE A 92 14.34 -7.22 -6.67
CA ILE A 92 13.29 -7.49 -5.68
C ILE A 92 12.58 -6.17 -5.39
N ALA A 93 11.28 -6.10 -5.71
CA ALA A 93 10.50 -4.88 -5.59
C ALA A 93 9.32 -5.05 -4.63
N GLY A 94 9.20 -4.15 -3.64
CA GLY A 94 8.06 -4.03 -2.76
C GLY A 94 6.92 -3.25 -3.44
N VAL A 95 5.76 -3.89 -3.59
CA VAL A 95 4.61 -3.33 -4.33
C VAL A 95 3.28 -3.62 -3.63
N SER A 96 2.20 -3.00 -4.12
CA SER A 96 0.84 -3.38 -3.77
C SER A 96 0.34 -4.54 -4.65
N SER A 97 -0.68 -5.25 -4.17
CA SER A 97 -1.42 -6.25 -4.97
C SER A 97 -2.92 -5.98 -5.05
N ASP A 98 -3.37 -4.90 -4.40
CA ASP A 98 -4.81 -4.57 -4.25
C ASP A 98 -5.13 -3.09 -4.55
N THR A 99 -4.15 -2.29 -4.96
CA THR A 99 -4.36 -0.90 -5.36
C THR A 99 -4.58 -0.83 -6.86
N LEU A 100 -5.86 -0.93 -7.29
CA LEU A 100 -6.24 -0.86 -8.70
C LEU A 100 -5.65 0.39 -9.36
N LEU A 101 -5.24 0.31 -10.62
CA LEU A 101 -4.50 1.27 -11.44
C LEU A 101 -3.01 1.38 -11.13
N LEU A 102 -2.56 1.20 -9.88
CA LEU A 102 -1.16 1.39 -9.48
C LEU A 102 -0.40 0.08 -9.32
N GLY A 103 -0.95 -0.86 -8.54
CA GLY A 103 -0.38 -2.18 -8.32
C GLY A 103 -1.47 -3.11 -7.82
N SER A 104 -2.04 -3.92 -8.70
CA SER A 104 -3.10 -4.85 -8.38
C SER A 104 -2.87 -6.19 -9.07
N ARG A 105 -3.44 -7.24 -8.49
CA ARG A 105 -3.42 -8.57 -9.10
C ARG A 105 -4.60 -8.69 -10.07
N ASN A 106 -4.29 -8.96 -11.33
CA ASN A 106 -5.30 -9.26 -12.33
C ASN A 106 -5.99 -10.60 -11.99
N PRO A 107 -7.31 -10.64 -11.79
CA PRO A 107 -8.01 -11.84 -11.35
C PRO A 107 -8.05 -12.95 -12.41
N LEU A 108 -7.85 -12.62 -13.67
CA LEU A 108 -7.88 -13.59 -14.78
C LEU A 108 -6.51 -14.23 -15.02
N THR A 109 -5.45 -13.43 -14.95
CA THR A 109 -4.08 -13.89 -15.26
C THR A 109 -3.26 -14.20 -14.03
N GLY A 110 -3.67 -13.70 -12.84
CA GLY A 110 -2.89 -13.79 -11.61
C GLY A 110 -1.65 -12.90 -11.58
N GLN A 111 -1.37 -12.14 -12.64
CA GLN A 111 -0.21 -11.26 -12.72
C GLN A 111 -0.43 -9.95 -11.98
N LEU A 112 0.66 -9.38 -11.45
CA LEU A 112 0.65 -8.01 -10.94
C LEU A 112 0.77 -7.03 -12.10
N GLU A 113 -0.07 -6.00 -12.09
CA GLU A 113 -0.15 -4.98 -13.12
C GLU A 113 -0.52 -3.61 -12.53
N GLY A 114 -0.24 -2.54 -13.26
CA GLY A 114 -0.52 -1.18 -12.88
C GLY A 114 0.65 -0.23 -13.13
N PHE A 115 0.43 1.06 -12.88
CA PHE A 115 1.39 2.13 -13.13
C PHE A 115 2.72 1.90 -12.38
N ASP A 116 2.68 1.63 -11.08
CA ASP A 116 3.86 1.35 -10.26
C ASP A 116 4.60 0.08 -10.72
N ILE A 117 3.84 -0.93 -11.15
CA ILE A 117 4.39 -2.21 -11.64
C ILE A 117 5.16 -1.99 -12.93
N ASP A 118 4.60 -1.20 -13.88
CA ASP A 118 5.27 -0.92 -15.14
C ASP A 118 6.51 -0.03 -14.96
N VAL A 119 6.48 0.93 -14.02
CA VAL A 119 7.70 1.71 -13.64
C VAL A 119 8.80 0.78 -13.11
N ILE A 120 8.47 -0.21 -12.28
CA ILE A 120 9.45 -1.21 -11.81
C ILE A 120 9.95 -2.10 -12.95
N ARG A 121 9.09 -2.48 -13.88
CA ARG A 121 9.50 -3.26 -15.06
C ARG A 121 10.46 -2.47 -15.95
N GLU A 122 10.28 -1.16 -16.09
CA GLU A 122 11.25 -0.31 -16.80
C GLU A 122 12.60 -0.26 -16.06
N LEU A 123 12.60 -0.25 -14.72
CA LEU A 123 13.85 -0.35 -13.95
C LEU A 123 14.54 -1.71 -14.18
N ALA A 124 13.77 -2.81 -14.16
CA ALA A 124 14.32 -4.13 -14.49
C ALA A 124 14.85 -4.21 -15.92
N ARG A 125 14.14 -3.64 -16.90
CA ARG A 125 14.60 -3.54 -18.29
C ARG A 125 15.92 -2.78 -18.39
N ALA A 126 16.06 -1.66 -17.67
CA ALA A 126 17.28 -0.87 -17.68
C ALA A 126 18.48 -1.63 -17.09
N ILE A 127 18.26 -2.43 -16.06
CA ILE A 127 19.32 -3.19 -15.34
C ILE A 127 19.70 -4.47 -16.12
N PHE A 128 18.74 -5.20 -16.68
CA PHE A 128 18.93 -6.57 -17.19
C PHE A 128 18.64 -6.70 -18.70
N GLY A 129 18.09 -5.68 -19.37
CA GLY A 129 17.55 -5.78 -20.73
C GLY A 129 16.20 -6.51 -20.81
N ASP A 130 15.65 -6.97 -19.66
CA ASP A 130 14.46 -7.79 -19.57
C ASP A 130 13.54 -7.25 -18.44
N PRO A 131 12.30 -6.79 -18.76
CA PRO A 131 11.35 -6.24 -17.78
C PRO A 131 10.80 -7.29 -16.80
N ASP A 132 10.91 -8.58 -17.11
CA ASP A 132 10.39 -9.66 -16.30
C ASP A 132 11.44 -10.20 -15.29
N LYS A 133 12.67 -9.68 -15.32
CA LYS A 133 13.71 -9.95 -14.31
C LYS A 133 13.43 -9.24 -12.98
N VAL A 134 12.21 -9.41 -12.45
CA VAL A 134 11.76 -8.82 -11.18
C VAL A 134 10.98 -9.85 -10.36
N GLN A 135 11.31 -9.90 -9.07
CA GLN A 135 10.53 -10.60 -8.06
C GLN A 135 9.72 -9.58 -7.25
N PHE A 136 8.41 -9.63 -7.37
CA PHE A 136 7.54 -8.76 -6.61
C PHE A 136 7.28 -9.33 -5.21
N THR A 137 7.45 -8.46 -4.20
CA THR A 137 7.09 -8.72 -2.80
C THR A 137 5.90 -7.85 -2.45
N VAL A 138 4.76 -8.46 -2.14
CA VAL A 138 3.55 -7.73 -1.74
C VAL A 138 3.72 -7.22 -0.32
N ILE A 139 3.52 -5.90 -0.13
CA ILE A 139 3.67 -5.22 1.16
C ILE A 139 2.51 -4.28 1.44
N THR A 140 2.24 -4.01 2.72
CA THR A 140 1.32 -2.94 3.15
C THR A 140 2.01 -1.56 3.11
N ALA A 141 1.24 -0.48 3.27
CA ALA A 141 1.82 0.87 3.34
C ALA A 141 2.76 1.05 4.54
N ALA A 142 2.44 0.44 5.68
CA ALA A 142 3.26 0.50 6.88
C ALA A 142 4.60 -0.26 6.74
N GLN A 143 4.66 -1.26 5.87
CA GLN A 143 5.86 -2.07 5.66
C GLN A 143 6.89 -1.41 4.73
N ARG A 144 6.53 -0.34 3.98
CA ARG A 144 7.41 0.28 2.96
C ARG A 144 8.79 0.66 3.49
N ILE A 145 8.86 1.31 4.65
CA ILE A 145 10.14 1.71 5.26
C ILE A 145 10.90 0.51 5.83
N PRO A 146 10.31 -0.34 6.70
CA PRO A 146 11.00 -1.49 7.27
C PRO A 146 11.63 -2.44 6.24
N VAL A 147 10.93 -2.74 5.14
CA VAL A 147 11.46 -3.68 4.12
C VAL A 147 12.66 -3.11 3.37
N LEU A 148 12.76 -1.78 3.22
CA LEU A 148 13.93 -1.10 2.64
C LEU A 148 15.10 -1.06 3.62
N GLN A 149 14.84 -0.68 4.89
CA GLN A 149 15.85 -0.63 5.93
C GLN A 149 16.50 -2.01 6.15
N ASN A 150 15.70 -3.06 6.19
CA ASN A 150 16.15 -4.44 6.39
C ASN A 150 16.64 -5.11 5.10
N ARG A 151 16.66 -4.39 3.96
CA ARG A 151 17.09 -4.91 2.64
C ARG A 151 16.32 -6.17 2.20
N THR A 152 15.07 -6.33 2.65
CA THR A 152 14.16 -7.40 2.22
C THR A 152 13.78 -7.21 0.76
N VAL A 153 13.71 -5.94 0.31
CA VAL A 153 13.54 -5.53 -1.08
C VAL A 153 14.65 -4.55 -1.48
N ASP A 154 14.88 -4.39 -2.76
CA ASP A 154 15.85 -3.44 -3.32
C ASP A 154 15.23 -2.07 -3.56
N VAL A 155 13.95 -2.05 -3.90
CA VAL A 155 13.18 -0.86 -4.25
C VAL A 155 11.72 -1.03 -3.82
N VAL A 156 11.07 0.07 -3.50
CA VAL A 156 9.61 0.11 -3.29
C VAL A 156 8.97 1.06 -4.29
N ALA A 157 7.99 0.56 -5.05
CA ALA A 157 7.03 1.35 -5.81
C ALA A 157 5.62 1.02 -5.32
N ARG A 158 5.08 1.87 -4.46
CA ARG A 158 3.78 1.67 -3.83
C ARG A 158 3.20 3.01 -3.40
N ASN A 159 2.86 3.84 -4.40
CA ASN A 159 2.29 5.18 -4.17
C ASN A 159 2.92 5.84 -2.94
N MET A 160 4.24 5.96 -2.94
CA MET A 160 4.98 6.36 -1.74
C MET A 160 5.35 7.84 -1.79
N THR A 161 4.58 8.66 -1.08
CA THR A 161 4.82 10.10 -0.95
C THR A 161 6.21 10.39 -0.40
N MET A 162 6.95 11.23 -1.07
CA MET A 162 8.22 11.79 -0.60
C MET A 162 7.96 12.79 0.52
N THR A 163 8.46 12.52 1.72
CA THR A 163 8.36 13.44 2.86
C THR A 163 9.71 13.57 3.55
N CYS A 164 9.93 14.69 4.24
CA CYS A 164 11.17 14.91 4.96
C CYS A 164 11.41 13.90 6.07
N SER A 165 10.37 13.47 6.77
CA SER A 165 10.50 12.44 7.78
C SER A 165 10.97 11.11 7.17
N ARG A 166 10.39 10.70 6.04
CA ARG A 166 10.81 9.46 5.35
C ARG A 166 12.23 9.52 4.80
N TRP A 167 12.70 10.69 4.39
CA TRP A 167 14.09 10.90 3.97
C TRP A 167 15.13 10.68 5.10
N GLN A 168 14.70 10.73 6.37
CA GLN A 168 15.56 10.38 7.49
C GLN A 168 15.86 8.88 7.54
N ASP A 169 14.93 8.07 7.08
CA ASP A 169 14.94 6.62 7.18
C ASP A 169 15.39 5.92 5.90
N ILE A 170 15.01 6.47 4.74
CA ILE A 170 15.22 5.89 3.40
C ILE A 170 15.63 6.96 2.41
N ALA A 171 16.05 6.55 1.21
CA ALA A 171 16.27 7.45 0.08
C ALA A 171 15.14 7.33 -0.96
N PHE A 172 14.93 8.39 -1.75
CA PHE A 172 13.95 8.41 -2.82
C PHE A 172 14.58 8.77 -4.18
N SER A 173 14.00 8.26 -5.24
CA SER A 173 14.21 8.80 -6.58
C SER A 173 13.69 10.23 -6.72
N SER A 174 13.89 10.87 -7.85
CA SER A 174 13.09 12.03 -8.28
C SER A 174 11.61 11.62 -8.35
N GLU A 175 10.74 12.60 -8.22
CA GLU A 175 9.30 12.39 -8.30
C GLU A 175 8.92 11.73 -9.64
N TYR A 176 8.22 10.59 -9.60
CA TYR A 176 7.76 9.91 -10.81
C TYR A 176 6.26 10.11 -11.07
N TYR A 177 5.50 10.58 -10.08
CA TYR A 177 4.10 10.93 -10.22
C TYR A 177 3.71 12.01 -9.20
N HIS A 178 2.91 13.00 -9.63
CA HIS A 178 2.37 14.04 -8.76
C HIS A 178 0.91 13.73 -8.45
N SER A 179 0.64 13.32 -7.23
CA SER A 179 -0.70 13.06 -6.72
C SER A 179 -1.11 14.11 -5.69
N GLY A 180 -2.37 14.05 -5.27
CA GLY A 180 -2.91 14.89 -4.22
C GLY A 180 -3.91 14.14 -3.35
N GLN A 181 -3.85 14.34 -2.03
CA GLN A 181 -4.82 13.73 -1.12
C GLN A 181 -6.20 14.34 -1.30
N LYS A 182 -7.22 13.50 -1.42
CA LYS A 182 -8.64 13.85 -1.55
C LYS A 182 -9.49 12.98 -0.63
N ILE A 183 -10.82 13.09 -0.78
CA ILE A 183 -11.79 12.21 -0.12
C ILE A 183 -12.59 11.43 -1.15
N LEU A 184 -13.05 10.23 -0.75
CA LEU A 184 -14.06 9.45 -1.45
C LEU A 184 -15.28 9.33 -0.55
N VAL A 185 -16.44 9.62 -1.09
CA VAL A 185 -17.72 9.64 -0.38
C VAL A 185 -18.78 8.89 -1.16
N ARG A 186 -19.96 8.67 -0.55
CA ARG A 186 -21.10 8.09 -1.27
C ARG A 186 -21.65 9.08 -2.29
N LYS A 187 -22.10 8.58 -3.44
CA LYS A 187 -22.85 9.40 -4.40
C LYS A 187 -24.02 10.08 -3.71
N GLY A 188 -24.23 11.36 -4.02
CA GLY A 188 -25.25 12.20 -3.36
C GLY A 188 -24.76 12.90 -2.09
N SER A 189 -23.54 12.62 -1.59
CA SER A 189 -22.92 13.42 -0.55
C SER A 189 -22.57 14.81 -1.05
N THR A 190 -22.75 15.82 -0.20
CA THR A 190 -22.32 17.21 -0.46
C THR A 190 -20.91 17.51 0.06
N ALA A 191 -20.30 16.57 0.81
CA ALA A 191 -18.96 16.73 1.35
C ALA A 191 -17.92 16.72 0.22
N THR A 192 -17.00 17.68 0.24
CA THR A 192 -15.91 17.84 -0.74
C THR A 192 -14.53 17.86 -0.06
N THR A 193 -14.49 18.10 1.25
CA THR A 193 -13.27 18.22 2.05
C THR A 193 -13.44 17.50 3.40
N LEU A 194 -12.34 17.32 4.14
CA LEU A 194 -12.39 16.70 5.50
C LEU A 194 -13.22 17.50 6.51
N PRO A 195 -13.19 18.86 6.55
CA PRO A 195 -14.06 19.64 7.44
C PRO A 195 -15.55 19.36 7.26
N ASP A 196 -16.01 19.04 6.04
CA ASP A 196 -17.42 18.72 5.75
C ASP A 196 -17.86 17.39 6.40
N LEU A 197 -16.91 16.58 6.87
CA LEU A 197 -17.11 15.27 7.49
C LEU A 197 -17.03 15.31 9.02
N THR A 198 -17.29 16.48 9.64
CA THR A 198 -17.32 16.62 11.10
C THR A 198 -18.24 15.58 11.76
N GLY A 199 -17.72 14.85 12.76
CA GLY A 199 -18.42 13.77 13.46
C GLY A 199 -18.53 12.45 12.66
N LYS A 200 -18.04 12.40 11.43
CA LYS A 200 -18.06 11.23 10.58
C LYS A 200 -16.82 10.37 10.74
N LYS A 201 -16.94 9.08 10.46
CA LYS A 201 -15.83 8.12 10.43
C LYS A 201 -15.17 8.16 9.06
N VAL A 202 -13.89 8.50 9.02
CA VAL A 202 -13.10 8.54 7.79
C VAL A 202 -11.97 7.53 7.87
N CYS A 203 -11.83 6.69 6.84
CA CYS A 203 -10.79 5.66 6.79
C CYS A 203 -9.58 6.12 5.99
N ALA A 204 -8.40 5.77 6.48
CA ALA A 204 -7.15 5.81 5.73
C ALA A 204 -6.23 4.66 6.19
N PRO A 205 -5.33 4.13 5.34
CA PRO A 205 -4.42 3.08 5.76
C PRO A 205 -3.36 3.59 6.75
N ASN A 206 -2.99 2.73 7.68
CA ASN A 206 -1.90 2.97 8.62
C ASN A 206 -0.56 3.16 7.86
N GLY A 207 0.31 4.04 8.38
CA GLY A 207 1.63 4.32 7.77
C GLY A 207 1.58 5.19 6.51
N THR A 208 0.44 5.83 6.21
CA THR A 208 0.29 6.77 5.08
C THR A 208 0.35 8.23 5.53
N SER A 209 0.75 9.11 4.60
CA SER A 209 0.60 10.58 4.73
C SER A 209 -0.87 10.96 4.93
N SER A 210 -1.77 10.28 4.23
CA SER A 210 -3.21 10.48 4.33
C SER A 210 -3.74 10.25 5.76
N MET A 211 -3.28 9.18 6.46
CA MET A 211 -3.63 8.94 7.86
C MET A 211 -3.03 10.01 8.77
N THR A 212 -1.79 10.44 8.51
CA THR A 212 -1.15 11.51 9.28
C THR A 212 -1.95 12.80 9.15
N LYS A 213 -2.31 13.19 7.92
CA LYS A 213 -3.13 14.37 7.65
C LYS A 213 -4.51 14.26 8.27
N LEU A 214 -5.17 13.10 8.17
CA LEU A 214 -6.50 12.86 8.75
C LEU A 214 -6.52 13.13 10.26
N LYS A 215 -5.48 12.72 10.98
CA LYS A 215 -5.36 12.93 12.43
C LYS A 215 -5.21 14.39 12.85
N GLU A 216 -4.87 15.30 11.94
CA GLU A 216 -4.84 16.74 12.21
C GLU A 216 -6.25 17.33 12.33
N TYR A 217 -7.28 16.62 11.84
CA TYR A 217 -8.68 17.03 11.89
C TYR A 217 -9.39 16.37 13.07
N ALA A 218 -9.28 16.96 14.26
CA ALA A 218 -9.90 16.43 15.48
C ALA A 218 -11.44 16.34 15.41
N SER A 219 -12.07 17.02 14.45
CA SER A 219 -13.52 16.98 14.23
C SER A 219 -14.02 15.73 13.51
N VAL A 220 -13.14 14.94 12.89
CA VAL A 220 -13.48 13.68 12.23
C VAL A 220 -12.96 12.48 13.05
N ILE A 221 -13.61 11.34 12.91
CA ILE A 221 -13.22 10.11 13.59
C ILE A 221 -12.33 9.30 12.64
N ALA A 222 -11.02 9.29 12.89
CA ALA A 222 -10.07 8.55 12.06
C ALA A 222 -10.19 7.03 12.32
N VAL A 223 -10.31 6.26 11.24
CA VAL A 223 -10.35 4.79 11.25
C VAL A 223 -9.17 4.25 10.44
N GLY A 224 -8.36 3.38 11.05
CA GLY A 224 -7.22 2.75 10.39
C GLY A 224 -7.61 1.46 9.67
N SER A 225 -6.88 1.14 8.60
CA SER A 225 -6.90 -0.15 7.90
C SER A 225 -5.47 -0.48 7.45
N ASP A 226 -5.23 -1.71 7.00
CA ASP A 226 -3.93 -2.10 6.43
C ASP A 226 -3.78 -1.62 4.98
N THR A 227 -4.89 -1.53 4.24
CA THR A 227 -4.90 -1.11 2.83
C THR A 227 -6.09 -0.19 2.52
N HIS A 228 -6.02 0.51 1.39
CA HIS A 228 -7.16 1.30 0.89
C HIS A 228 -8.33 0.41 0.48
N THR A 229 -8.08 -0.77 -0.05
CA THR A 229 -9.14 -1.76 -0.35
C THR A 229 -9.82 -2.23 0.94
N GLY A 230 -9.08 -2.39 2.04
CA GLY A 230 -9.67 -2.62 3.36
C GLY A 230 -10.56 -1.46 3.81
N CYS A 231 -10.19 -0.21 3.54
CA CYS A 231 -11.07 0.96 3.77
C CYS A 231 -12.32 0.88 2.89
N LEU A 232 -12.22 0.46 1.62
CA LEU A 232 -13.38 0.30 0.73
C LEU A 232 -14.38 -0.73 1.27
N VAL A 233 -13.88 -1.86 1.79
CA VAL A 233 -14.74 -2.87 2.44
C VAL A 233 -15.48 -2.28 3.64
N LEU A 234 -14.80 -1.51 4.50
CA LEU A 234 -15.44 -0.83 5.63
C LEU A 234 -16.50 0.20 5.17
N PHE A 235 -16.20 0.91 4.09
CA PHE A 235 -17.10 1.87 3.47
C PHE A 235 -18.35 1.19 2.90
N GLN A 236 -18.21 0.12 2.15
CA GLN A 236 -19.32 -0.67 1.61
C GLN A 236 -20.21 -1.26 2.71
N GLN A 237 -19.61 -1.67 3.82
CA GLN A 237 -20.33 -2.17 5.00
C GLN A 237 -20.99 -1.06 5.85
N GLY A 238 -20.83 0.22 5.50
CA GLY A 238 -21.36 1.34 6.28
C GLY A 238 -20.65 1.55 7.63
N LYS A 239 -19.48 0.95 7.83
CA LYS A 239 -18.69 1.11 9.05
C LYS A 239 -17.91 2.41 9.08
N VAL A 240 -17.66 3.00 7.91
CA VAL A 240 -17.08 4.33 7.73
C VAL A 240 -17.91 5.13 6.73
N ASP A 241 -17.92 6.46 6.87
CA ASP A 241 -18.70 7.38 6.05
C ASP A 241 -17.94 7.82 4.81
N ALA A 242 -16.60 7.86 4.88
CA ALA A 242 -15.72 8.30 3.82
C ALA A 242 -14.36 7.59 3.88
N ILE A 243 -13.58 7.72 2.81
CA ILE A 243 -12.19 7.30 2.72
C ILE A 243 -11.37 8.53 2.33
N THR A 244 -10.17 8.70 2.88
CA THR A 244 -9.21 9.68 2.38
C THR A 244 -7.95 8.99 1.89
N GLY A 245 -7.39 9.53 0.82
CA GLY A 245 -6.21 8.98 0.15
C GLY A 245 -5.85 9.80 -1.07
N ASP A 246 -4.86 9.35 -1.78
CA ASP A 246 -4.35 9.97 -2.99
C ASP A 246 -5.37 9.82 -4.13
N ASP A 247 -5.50 10.81 -4.98
CA ASP A 247 -6.51 10.86 -6.05
C ASP A 247 -6.45 9.64 -6.98
N THR A 248 -5.25 9.15 -7.32
CA THR A 248 -5.04 7.93 -8.11
C THR A 248 -5.60 6.69 -7.42
N VAL A 249 -5.36 6.57 -6.11
CA VAL A 249 -5.86 5.46 -5.30
C VAL A 249 -7.38 5.53 -5.20
N LEU A 250 -7.92 6.70 -4.88
CA LEU A 250 -9.37 6.91 -4.76
C LEU A 250 -10.09 6.71 -6.10
N ALA A 251 -9.48 7.07 -7.23
CA ALA A 251 -10.02 6.77 -8.55
C ALA A 251 -10.14 5.25 -8.78
N GLY A 252 -9.12 4.49 -8.37
CA GLY A 252 -9.17 3.03 -8.41
C GLY A 252 -10.25 2.44 -7.50
N LEU A 253 -10.48 3.01 -6.30
CA LEU A 253 -11.56 2.57 -5.43
C LEU A 253 -12.95 2.91 -6.00
N ALA A 254 -13.11 4.12 -6.56
CA ALA A 254 -14.37 4.54 -7.20
C ALA A 254 -14.71 3.69 -8.43
N ALA A 255 -13.70 3.20 -9.15
CA ALA A 255 -13.90 2.26 -10.26
C ALA A 255 -14.42 0.89 -9.80
N GLN A 256 -14.19 0.51 -8.53
CA GLN A 256 -14.63 -0.75 -7.93
C GLN A 256 -15.98 -0.64 -7.21
N ASP A 257 -16.49 0.58 -6.99
CA ASP A 257 -17.75 0.80 -6.29
C ASP A 257 -18.62 1.83 -7.01
N PRO A 258 -19.72 1.41 -7.68
CA PRO A 258 -20.59 2.31 -8.43
C PRO A 258 -21.33 3.34 -7.55
N TYR A 259 -21.33 3.16 -6.24
CA TYR A 259 -21.95 4.09 -5.28
C TYR A 259 -20.94 5.06 -4.63
N ALA A 260 -19.66 4.92 -4.95
CA ALA A 260 -18.60 5.83 -4.49
C ALA A 260 -18.32 6.92 -5.53
N VAL A 261 -17.83 8.06 -5.05
CA VAL A 261 -17.37 9.17 -5.88
C VAL A 261 -16.25 9.93 -5.20
N VAL A 262 -15.27 10.36 -6.00
CA VAL A 262 -14.27 11.36 -5.59
C VAL A 262 -14.79 12.72 -6.02
N PRO A 263 -15.21 13.61 -5.11
CA PRO A 263 -15.70 14.93 -5.46
C PRO A 263 -14.63 15.76 -6.17
N LYS A 264 -15.05 16.64 -7.06
CA LYS A 264 -14.16 17.67 -7.62
C LYS A 264 -13.80 18.65 -6.51
N SER A 265 -12.55 18.69 -6.14
CA SER A 265 -12.01 19.58 -5.12
C SER A 265 -10.51 19.77 -5.34
N GLU A 266 -9.96 20.85 -4.79
CA GLU A 266 -8.52 20.95 -4.65
C GLU A 266 -7.98 19.85 -3.71
N PRO A 267 -6.77 19.38 -3.91
CA PRO A 267 -6.18 18.40 -3.02
C PRO A 267 -5.91 19.00 -1.62
N LEU A 268 -6.07 18.19 -0.60
CA LEU A 268 -5.78 18.55 0.80
C LEU A 268 -4.27 18.73 1.03
N THR A 269 -3.47 17.92 0.36
CA THR A 269 -2.00 17.95 0.36
C THR A 269 -1.48 17.51 -1.00
N ALA A 270 -0.29 17.98 -1.38
CA ALA A 270 0.47 17.40 -2.48
C ALA A 270 1.08 16.07 -2.02
N GLU A 271 1.01 15.06 -2.87
CA GLU A 271 1.50 13.70 -2.61
C GLU A 271 2.47 13.28 -3.74
N PRO A 272 3.70 13.84 -3.77
CA PRO A 272 4.70 13.48 -4.77
C PRO A 272 5.19 12.05 -4.54
N TYR A 273 5.09 11.17 -5.55
CA TYR A 273 5.56 9.79 -5.44
C TYR A 273 7.02 9.65 -5.85
N GLY A 274 7.82 9.00 -5.00
CA GLY A 274 9.18 8.59 -5.29
C GLY A 274 9.35 7.07 -5.17
N LEU A 275 10.22 6.49 -5.97
CA LEU A 275 10.71 5.13 -5.73
C LEU A 275 11.54 5.16 -4.44
N GLY A 276 11.22 4.28 -3.48
CA GLY A 276 11.95 4.17 -2.23
C GLY A 276 13.13 3.20 -2.34
N PHE A 277 14.24 3.55 -1.73
CA PHE A 277 15.47 2.75 -1.64
C PHE A 277 16.00 2.74 -0.22
N ASN A 278 16.88 1.79 0.12
CA ASN A 278 17.64 1.90 1.35
C ASN A 278 18.47 3.19 1.33
N LYS A 279 18.62 3.84 2.49
CA LYS A 279 19.25 5.15 2.63
C LYS A 279 20.69 5.17 2.09
N GLU A 280 21.40 4.05 2.22
CA GLU A 280 22.80 3.93 1.81
C GLU A 280 22.98 3.69 0.29
N ASP A 281 21.90 3.45 -0.46
CA ASP A 281 21.96 3.02 -1.85
C ASP A 281 21.93 4.21 -2.83
N LYS A 282 22.69 5.30 -2.51
CA LYS A 282 22.73 6.54 -3.32
C LYS A 282 22.99 6.30 -4.80
N ALA A 283 23.95 5.44 -5.14
CA ALA A 283 24.29 5.14 -6.53
C ALA A 283 23.11 4.48 -7.27
N PHE A 284 22.33 3.66 -6.57
CA PHE A 284 21.12 3.06 -7.16
C PHE A 284 20.04 4.10 -7.42
N VAL A 285 19.84 5.04 -6.48
CA VAL A 285 18.92 6.18 -6.67
C VAL A 285 19.33 7.02 -7.87
N GLN A 286 20.62 7.35 -8.03
CA GLN A 286 21.13 8.12 -9.16
C GLN A 286 20.90 7.41 -10.50
N TYR A 287 21.06 6.08 -10.52
CA TYR A 287 20.72 5.25 -11.69
C TYR A 287 19.23 5.29 -12.03
N ALA A 288 18.38 5.11 -11.00
CA ALA A 288 16.92 5.20 -11.17
C ALA A 288 16.49 6.60 -11.65
N ASN A 289 17.13 7.66 -11.18
CA ASN A 289 16.88 9.02 -11.63
C ASN A 289 17.25 9.21 -13.12
N ALA A 290 18.38 8.68 -13.56
CA ALA A 290 18.75 8.71 -14.96
C ALA A 290 17.74 7.97 -15.87
N LEU A 291 17.21 6.83 -15.39
CA LEU A 291 16.14 6.13 -16.09
C LEU A 291 14.86 6.97 -16.15
N LEU A 292 14.44 7.56 -15.03
CA LEU A 292 13.23 8.39 -14.99
C LEU A 292 13.36 9.62 -15.89
N ASP A 293 14.55 10.23 -16.00
CA ASP A 293 14.82 11.33 -16.93
C ASP A 293 14.67 10.87 -18.39
N GLN A 294 15.18 9.69 -18.73
CA GLN A 294 14.98 9.11 -20.07
C GLN A 294 13.50 8.83 -20.34
N MET A 295 12.78 8.22 -19.39
CA MET A 295 11.35 7.90 -19.55
C MET A 295 10.49 9.15 -19.78
N ARG A 296 10.86 10.29 -19.15
CA ARG A 296 10.21 11.59 -19.38
C ARG A 296 10.50 12.10 -20.80
N ALA A 297 11.75 11.97 -21.25
CA ALA A 297 12.21 12.52 -22.52
C ALA A 297 11.71 11.70 -23.73
N ASP A 298 11.64 10.36 -23.62
CA ASP A 298 11.30 9.46 -24.71
C ASP A 298 9.82 9.04 -24.77
N GLY A 299 8.99 9.55 -23.85
CA GLY A 299 7.54 9.33 -23.83
C GLY A 299 7.09 8.03 -23.16
N ARG A 300 8.01 7.18 -22.66
CA ARG A 300 7.63 5.94 -21.95
C ARG A 300 6.78 6.23 -20.71
N TRP A 301 7.08 7.31 -19.98
CA TRP A 301 6.26 7.71 -18.85
C TRP A 301 4.80 8.00 -19.25
N THR A 302 4.62 8.79 -20.32
CA THR A 302 3.29 9.11 -20.85
C THR A 302 2.54 7.86 -21.31
N ALA A 303 3.22 6.94 -21.99
CA ALA A 303 2.62 5.69 -22.43
C ALA A 303 2.14 4.81 -21.26
N ILE A 304 2.90 4.76 -20.15
CA ILE A 304 2.49 4.04 -18.94
C ILE A 304 1.30 4.74 -18.28
N TYR A 305 1.30 6.07 -18.20
CA TYR A 305 0.18 6.85 -17.68
C TYR A 305 -1.09 6.61 -18.51
N ASP A 306 -1.00 6.72 -19.83
CA ASP A 306 -2.15 6.56 -20.73
C ASP A 306 -2.78 5.17 -20.60
N ARG A 307 -1.95 4.17 -20.41
CA ARG A 307 -2.41 2.80 -20.22
C ARG A 307 -3.20 2.61 -18.92
N TRP A 308 -2.73 3.17 -17.80
CA TRP A 308 -3.26 2.84 -16.48
C TRP A 308 -4.12 3.91 -15.87
N LEU A 309 -3.76 5.17 -16.03
CA LEU A 309 -4.36 6.28 -15.28
C LEU A 309 -5.33 7.10 -16.13
N ALA A 310 -5.06 7.28 -17.41
CA ALA A 310 -5.89 8.09 -18.29
C ALA A 310 -7.36 7.66 -18.35
N PRO A 311 -7.73 6.37 -18.32
CA PRO A 311 -9.13 5.96 -18.31
C PRO A 311 -9.93 6.50 -17.12
N SER A 312 -9.28 6.75 -15.98
CA SER A 312 -9.93 7.21 -14.76
C SER A 312 -9.65 8.67 -14.41
N LEU A 313 -8.50 9.20 -14.81
CA LEU A 313 -8.01 10.53 -14.43
C LEU A 313 -7.95 11.53 -15.60
N GLY A 314 -8.20 11.07 -16.83
CA GLY A 314 -8.11 11.90 -18.03
C GLY A 314 -6.70 11.89 -18.65
N ALA A 315 -6.51 12.75 -19.67
CA ALA A 315 -5.28 12.82 -20.44
C ALA A 315 -4.04 13.02 -19.55
N ALA A 316 -2.92 12.44 -19.98
CA ALA A 316 -1.66 12.56 -19.26
C ALA A 316 -1.26 14.03 -19.07
N PRO A 317 -0.96 14.46 -17.84
CA PRO A 317 -0.29 15.73 -17.63
C PRO A 317 1.18 15.65 -18.11
N ALA A 318 1.88 16.77 -18.11
CA ALA A 318 3.33 16.72 -18.25
C ALA A 318 3.93 15.87 -17.12
N PRO A 319 4.91 14.98 -17.42
CA PRO A 319 5.60 14.22 -16.39
C PRO A 319 6.20 15.17 -15.33
N PRO A 320 6.19 14.81 -14.03
CA PRO A 320 6.78 15.66 -13.00
C PRO A 320 8.25 15.95 -13.30
N ALA A 321 8.64 17.22 -13.23
CA ALA A 321 10.04 17.61 -13.42
C ALA A 321 10.90 17.08 -12.26
N ALA A 322 12.09 16.57 -12.58
CA ALA A 322 13.03 16.17 -11.55
C ALA A 322 13.60 17.38 -10.81
N VAL A 323 13.68 17.28 -9.50
CA VAL A 323 14.34 18.28 -8.64
C VAL A 323 15.52 17.59 -7.97
N TYR A 324 16.73 18.07 -8.27
CA TYR A 324 17.97 17.54 -7.70
C TYR A 324 18.60 18.54 -6.70
N GLY A 325 19.49 18.05 -5.83
CA GLY A 325 20.18 18.93 -4.87
C GLY A 325 20.42 18.33 -3.48
N ARG A 326 20.27 16.97 -3.36
CA ARG A 326 20.69 16.24 -2.15
C ARG A 326 22.12 15.74 -2.22
#